data_48de2057ab9ea264034f49c1587f97b6
#
_entry.id   48de2057ab9ea264034f49c1587f97b6
#
_cell.length_a   1.000
_cell.length_b   1.000
_cell.length_c   1.000
_cell.angle_alpha   90.00
_cell.angle_beta   90.00
_cell.angle_gamma   90.00
#
_symmetry.space_group_name_H-M   'P 1'
#
loop_
_entity.id
_entity.type
_entity.pdbx_description
1 polymer ?
#
loop_
_entity_poly.entity_id
_entity_poly.type
_entity_poly.pdbx_seq_one_letter_code
_entity_poly.pdbx_strand_id
1 'polypeptide(L)'
;MRSSFVLVLALVVAQLASGAAAQSPVDVPFRQFRLDNGLNVILHRDATVPVAAVNVWYHVGSANEKPGRTGFAHLFEHLMFEGSKNVREGEFDTLLESAGGDNNGSTDVDRTNYVIDVPANALELALFLESDRMAYLLDTMTPELVDGQRDVVKNERRQSYENRPYGMASLELDELLWPEGHPYRWPTIGYMEDLTAASYDDVVAFFSTYYAPNNASLVVAGDIDFDAARALVEKYFGEIPRGPELVPVAAPPARLTGVTRKTLTDRVRLPRLYLAWLTPRHYAPGDAALDVVSAVLAGGKNSRLYKRLVYDLQIAQDVSAFQGSAALGSQFLIVATARPGHTAAELNAVIDEELSRLQREPPAAREVERALNQIEASFYRGMERVGGFGGKADQLNSYYKATGTPDYFAKDLARYRAVTAAAVKGMVEKYLPKDRRVELSIVPGEKK
;
A
#
# COMPACT_ATOMS: atom_id res chain seq x y z
N MET A 1 -50.91 -52.69 21.02
CA MET A 1 -50.10 -52.37 19.85
C MET A 1 -50.30 -50.90 19.41
N ARG A 2 -49.84 -49.96 20.15
CA ARG A 2 -49.87 -48.53 19.77
C ARG A 2 -48.91 -47.81 20.73
N SER A 3 -47.58 -47.97 20.63
CA SER A 3 -46.61 -47.16 21.41
C SER A 3 -45.14 -47.29 20.93
N SER A 4 -44.91 -47.56 19.64
CA SER A 4 -43.56 -47.75 19.14
C SER A 4 -43.19 -46.87 17.91
N PHE A 5 -44.00 -45.88 17.54
CA PHE A 5 -43.78 -45.08 16.32
C PHE A 5 -43.41 -43.60 16.57
N VAL A 6 -43.32 -43.15 17.82
CA VAL A 6 -43.04 -41.75 18.16
C VAL A 6 -41.58 -41.51 18.52
N LEU A 7 -40.77 -42.56 18.75
CA LEU A 7 -39.38 -42.40 19.22
C LEU A 7 -38.33 -42.35 18.09
N VAL A 8 -38.68 -42.61 16.84
CA VAL A 8 -37.74 -42.64 15.71
C VAL A 8 -37.65 -41.26 14.98
N LEU A 9 -38.67 -40.41 15.13
CA LEU A 9 -38.69 -39.10 14.44
C LEU A 9 -37.97 -38.00 15.21
N ALA A 10 -37.64 -38.21 16.48
CA ALA A 10 -36.89 -37.20 17.30
C ALA A 10 -35.36 -37.30 17.18
N LEU A 11 -34.83 -38.41 16.63
CA LEU A 11 -33.38 -38.62 16.49
C LEU A 11 -32.81 -38.15 15.13
N VAL A 12 -33.64 -37.86 14.15
CA VAL A 12 -33.19 -37.41 12.81
C VAL A 12 -33.09 -35.90 12.71
N VAL A 13 -33.76 -35.12 13.62
CA VAL A 13 -33.71 -33.65 13.60
C VAL A 13 -32.52 -33.09 14.37
N ALA A 14 -31.82 -33.90 15.17
CA ALA A 14 -30.67 -33.44 15.98
C ALA A 14 -29.29 -33.53 15.24
N GLN A 15 -29.24 -33.98 13.98
CA GLN A 15 -27.99 -34.11 13.22
C GLN A 15 -27.81 -33.12 12.04
N LEU A 16 -28.68 -32.13 11.93
CA LEU A 16 -28.53 -31.06 10.90
C LEU A 16 -28.02 -29.72 11.45
N ALA A 17 -27.53 -29.69 12.67
CA ALA A 17 -26.93 -28.51 13.27
C ALA A 17 -25.50 -28.80 13.62
N SER A 18 -24.65 -28.88 12.60
CA SER A 18 -23.21 -28.62 12.80
C SER A 18 -22.44 -28.89 11.52
N GLY A 19 -22.10 -27.88 10.90
CA GLY A 19 -21.18 -27.86 9.76
C GLY A 19 -20.79 -26.44 9.39
N ALA A 20 -20.66 -25.56 10.37
CA ALA A 20 -19.69 -24.50 10.17
C ALA A 20 -18.35 -25.23 10.15
N ALA A 21 -17.87 -25.60 8.95
CA ALA A 21 -16.49 -26.01 8.78
C ALA A 21 -15.66 -24.94 9.48
N ALA A 22 -15.00 -25.32 10.57
CA ALA A 22 -13.99 -24.46 11.18
C ALA A 22 -13.02 -24.17 10.03
N GLN A 23 -13.05 -22.94 9.52
CA GLN A 23 -12.08 -22.51 8.51
C GLN A 23 -10.73 -22.75 9.13
N SER A 24 -9.87 -23.52 8.44
CA SER A 24 -8.51 -23.73 8.87
C SER A 24 -7.90 -22.37 9.20
N PRO A 25 -7.25 -22.21 10.36
CA PRO A 25 -6.60 -20.95 10.67
C PRO A 25 -5.62 -20.64 9.54
N VAL A 26 -5.58 -19.38 9.10
CA VAL A 26 -4.57 -18.93 8.14
C VAL A 26 -3.22 -19.06 8.84
N ASP A 27 -2.42 -20.00 8.38
CA ASP A 27 -1.09 -20.30 8.92
C ASP A 27 -0.05 -20.06 7.81
N VAL A 28 0.88 -19.15 8.08
CA VAL A 28 2.04 -18.86 7.24
C VAL A 28 3.27 -19.10 8.10
N PRO A 29 3.77 -20.33 8.19
CA PRO A 29 4.88 -20.66 9.07
C PRO A 29 6.15 -19.96 8.61
N PHE A 30 6.91 -19.42 9.57
CA PHE A 30 8.16 -18.72 9.31
C PHE A 30 9.19 -18.99 10.40
N ARG A 31 10.46 -18.72 10.07
CA ARG A 31 11.54 -18.55 11.06
C ARG A 31 11.99 -17.11 11.02
N GLN A 32 12.24 -16.51 12.18
CA GLN A 32 12.72 -15.13 12.30
C GLN A 32 13.97 -15.09 13.15
N PHE A 33 14.95 -14.29 12.73
CA PHE A 33 16.16 -13.99 13.49
C PHE A 33 16.66 -12.59 13.14
N ARG A 34 17.60 -12.10 13.92
CA ARG A 34 18.25 -10.82 13.66
C ARG A 34 19.76 -11.02 13.58
N LEU A 35 20.39 -10.39 12.58
CA LEU A 35 21.84 -10.34 12.46
C LEU A 35 22.42 -9.32 13.46
N ASP A 36 23.73 -9.44 13.78
CA ASP A 36 24.42 -8.55 14.71
C ASP A 36 24.38 -7.07 14.27
N ASN A 37 24.37 -6.82 12.96
CA ASN A 37 24.21 -5.49 12.39
C ASN A 37 22.79 -4.92 12.47
N GLY A 38 21.84 -5.70 12.97
CA GLY A 38 20.47 -5.26 13.22
C GLY A 38 19.46 -5.61 12.12
N LEU A 39 19.87 -6.22 11.01
CA LEU A 39 18.95 -6.66 9.96
C LEU A 39 17.99 -7.73 10.52
N ASN A 40 16.69 -7.47 10.41
CA ASN A 40 15.67 -8.46 10.73
C ASN A 40 15.44 -9.38 9.53
N VAL A 41 15.53 -10.68 9.73
CA VAL A 41 15.37 -11.69 8.69
C VAL A 41 14.20 -12.60 8.98
N ILE A 42 13.36 -12.82 7.97
CA ILE A 42 12.20 -13.70 8.03
C ILE A 42 12.35 -14.73 6.90
N LEU A 43 12.30 -16.00 7.22
CA LEU A 43 12.33 -17.10 6.25
C LEU A 43 10.98 -17.80 6.25
N HIS A 44 10.37 -17.95 5.06
CA HIS A 44 9.12 -18.67 4.86
C HIS A 44 9.29 -19.76 3.79
N ARG A 45 9.04 -21.02 4.15
CA ARG A 45 9.12 -22.13 3.20
C ARG A 45 7.78 -22.41 2.55
N ASP A 46 7.75 -22.31 1.22
CA ASP A 46 6.64 -22.73 0.37
C ASP A 46 7.21 -23.41 -0.87
N ALA A 47 7.25 -24.73 -0.83
CA ALA A 47 7.81 -25.58 -1.91
C ALA A 47 6.74 -26.05 -2.91
N THR A 48 5.62 -25.32 -3.03
CA THR A 48 4.55 -25.66 -4.00
C THR A 48 4.98 -25.46 -5.45
N VAL A 49 5.89 -24.52 -5.68
CA VAL A 49 6.53 -24.23 -6.95
C VAL A 49 8.03 -23.99 -6.72
N PRO A 50 8.92 -24.33 -7.68
CA PRO A 50 10.38 -24.24 -7.50
C PRO A 50 10.88 -22.79 -7.71
N VAL A 51 10.33 -21.83 -6.94
CA VAL A 51 10.72 -20.42 -6.96
C VAL A 51 11.15 -19.94 -5.59
N ALA A 52 12.02 -18.95 -5.55
CA ALA A 52 12.39 -18.23 -4.36
C ALA A 52 12.13 -16.72 -4.56
N ALA A 53 11.63 -16.07 -3.54
CA ALA A 53 11.41 -14.64 -3.49
C ALA A 53 12.31 -14.01 -2.44
N VAL A 54 12.99 -12.94 -2.81
CA VAL A 54 13.77 -12.08 -1.91
C VAL A 54 13.07 -10.71 -1.85
N ASN A 55 12.69 -10.29 -0.66
CA ASN A 55 11.95 -9.05 -0.45
C ASN A 55 12.62 -8.22 0.63
N VAL A 56 13.17 -7.08 0.26
CA VAL A 56 13.83 -6.14 1.19
C VAL A 56 12.96 -4.92 1.37
N TRP A 57 12.62 -4.61 2.61
CA TRP A 57 11.97 -3.36 3.00
C TRP A 57 12.95 -2.48 3.76
N TYR A 58 13.24 -1.31 3.20
CA TYR A 58 13.83 -0.21 3.97
C TYR A 58 12.71 0.60 4.61
N HIS A 59 12.80 0.80 5.93
CA HIS A 59 11.78 1.50 6.71
C HIS A 59 11.94 3.03 6.57
N VAL A 60 12.04 3.47 5.32
CA VAL A 60 12.18 4.86 4.89
C VAL A 60 11.30 5.10 3.67
N GLY A 61 10.53 6.16 3.70
CA GLY A 61 9.71 6.65 2.61
C GLY A 61 9.76 8.17 2.56
N SER A 62 8.88 8.79 1.78
CA SER A 62 8.88 10.25 1.67
C SER A 62 8.61 10.98 2.99
N ALA A 63 7.98 10.31 3.98
CA ALA A 63 7.78 10.88 5.32
C ALA A 63 9.10 11.15 6.08
N ASN A 64 10.20 10.52 5.69
CA ASN A 64 11.51 10.73 6.32
C ASN A 64 12.27 11.92 5.73
N GLU A 65 11.74 12.51 4.69
CA GLU A 65 12.32 13.67 4.00
C GLU A 65 12.08 14.97 4.79
N LYS A 66 12.66 16.05 4.30
CA LYS A 66 12.51 17.40 4.90
C LYS A 66 11.98 18.36 3.86
N PRO A 67 11.22 19.40 4.26
CA PRO A 67 10.85 20.49 3.37
C PRO A 67 12.09 21.06 2.64
N GLY A 68 11.99 21.25 1.34
CA GLY A 68 13.11 21.67 0.49
C GLY A 68 14.06 20.53 0.06
N ARG A 69 13.74 19.30 0.44
CA ARG A 69 14.49 18.07 0.09
C ARG A 69 13.51 16.89 -0.09
N THR A 70 12.50 17.08 -0.93
CA THR A 70 11.48 16.07 -1.21
C THR A 70 11.81 15.26 -2.47
N GLY A 71 11.33 14.02 -2.54
CA GLY A 71 11.57 13.10 -3.65
C GLY A 71 12.84 12.24 -3.50
N PHE A 72 13.54 12.32 -2.36
CA PHE A 72 14.78 11.57 -2.14
C PHE A 72 14.56 10.07 -2.00
N ALA A 73 13.54 9.66 -1.27
CA ALA A 73 13.23 8.24 -1.09
C ALA A 73 12.92 7.57 -2.45
N HIS A 74 12.16 8.26 -3.31
CA HIS A 74 11.87 7.78 -4.66
C HIS A 74 13.09 7.84 -5.59
N LEU A 75 13.92 8.88 -5.49
CA LEU A 75 15.19 8.94 -6.22
C LEU A 75 16.09 7.75 -5.86
N PHE A 76 16.12 7.34 -4.59
CA PHE A 76 16.87 6.17 -4.17
C PHE A 76 16.28 4.85 -4.67
N GLU A 77 14.95 4.76 -4.84
CA GLU A 77 14.37 3.61 -5.52
C GLU A 77 15.05 3.39 -6.88
N HIS A 78 15.23 4.46 -7.68
CA HIS A 78 15.92 4.41 -8.97
C HIS A 78 17.42 4.13 -8.83
N LEU A 79 18.11 4.88 -7.98
CA LEU A 79 19.57 4.77 -7.81
C LEU A 79 20.01 3.36 -7.39
N MET A 80 19.18 2.62 -6.68
CA MET A 80 19.48 1.25 -6.26
C MET A 80 19.57 0.25 -7.42
N PHE A 81 19.21 0.62 -8.64
CA PHE A 81 19.34 -0.20 -9.85
C PHE A 81 20.54 0.23 -10.72
N GLU A 82 21.23 1.32 -10.40
CA GLU A 82 22.29 1.91 -11.22
C GLU A 82 23.66 1.25 -11.05
N GLY A 83 23.72 0.15 -10.31
CA GLY A 83 24.94 -0.58 -10.06
C GLY A 83 25.51 -0.36 -8.66
N SER A 84 26.50 -1.16 -8.32
CA SER A 84 27.20 -1.17 -7.05
C SER A 84 28.63 -1.70 -7.25
N LYS A 85 29.43 -1.80 -6.21
CA LYS A 85 30.85 -2.14 -6.32
C LYS A 85 31.16 -3.38 -7.17
N ASN A 86 30.36 -4.44 -7.03
CA ASN A 86 30.59 -5.70 -7.71
C ASN A 86 29.58 -5.98 -8.84
N VAL A 87 28.62 -5.07 -9.06
CA VAL A 87 27.57 -5.17 -10.08
C VAL A 87 27.57 -3.85 -10.88
N ARG A 88 27.92 -3.93 -12.17
CA ARG A 88 27.95 -2.73 -13.02
C ARG A 88 26.57 -2.22 -13.34
N GLU A 89 26.47 -0.97 -13.75
CA GLU A 89 25.26 -0.38 -14.30
C GLU A 89 24.69 -1.27 -15.41
N GLY A 90 23.38 -1.60 -15.32
CA GLY A 90 22.66 -2.49 -16.25
C GLY A 90 22.96 -3.99 -16.09
N GLU A 91 23.91 -4.40 -15.26
CA GLU A 91 24.16 -5.83 -15.00
C GLU A 91 23.13 -6.44 -14.04
N PHE A 92 22.54 -5.66 -13.15
CA PHE A 92 21.56 -6.15 -12.18
C PHE A 92 20.40 -6.90 -12.86
N ASP A 93 19.74 -6.24 -13.80
CA ASP A 93 18.63 -6.84 -14.56
C ASP A 93 19.11 -7.97 -15.47
N THR A 94 20.24 -7.76 -16.15
CA THR A 94 20.81 -8.79 -17.07
C THR A 94 21.13 -10.10 -16.36
N LEU A 95 21.66 -10.03 -15.13
CA LEU A 95 21.98 -11.22 -14.33
C LEU A 95 20.70 -11.94 -13.89
N LEU A 96 19.69 -11.20 -13.43
CA LEU A 96 18.41 -11.76 -13.03
C LEU A 96 17.65 -12.38 -14.21
N GLU A 97 17.52 -11.65 -15.31
CA GLU A 97 16.86 -12.14 -16.53
C GLU A 97 17.54 -13.41 -17.07
N SER A 98 18.89 -13.45 -17.07
CA SER A 98 19.66 -14.62 -17.49
C SER A 98 19.43 -15.84 -16.58
N ALA A 99 19.10 -15.62 -15.32
CA ALA A 99 18.74 -16.66 -14.37
C ALA A 99 17.25 -17.02 -14.39
N GLY A 100 16.44 -16.33 -15.20
CA GLY A 100 14.98 -16.53 -15.28
C GLY A 100 14.22 -15.82 -14.16
N GLY A 101 14.80 -14.79 -13.56
CA GLY A 101 14.20 -13.96 -12.53
C GLY A 101 13.66 -12.65 -13.04
N ASP A 102 12.89 -11.99 -12.20
CA ASP A 102 12.44 -10.61 -12.37
C ASP A 102 12.57 -9.84 -11.06
N ASN A 103 12.56 -8.51 -11.16
CA ASN A 103 12.66 -7.63 -10.00
C ASN A 103 11.79 -6.37 -10.18
N ASN A 104 11.54 -5.70 -9.06
CA ASN A 104 10.90 -4.40 -9.06
C ASN A 104 11.19 -3.64 -7.76
N GLY A 105 11.00 -2.31 -7.78
CA GLY A 105 11.03 -1.44 -6.62
C GLY A 105 9.73 -0.66 -6.44
N SER A 106 9.45 -0.18 -5.25
CA SER A 106 8.40 0.81 -5.02
C SER A 106 8.66 1.63 -3.77
N THR A 107 8.23 2.89 -3.81
CA THR A 107 8.30 3.83 -2.69
C THR A 107 6.92 4.37 -2.37
N ASP A 108 6.59 4.43 -1.10
CA ASP A 108 5.45 5.17 -0.58
C ASP A 108 5.87 6.16 0.52
N VAL A 109 4.90 6.70 1.21
CA VAL A 109 5.17 7.67 2.29
C VAL A 109 5.94 7.06 3.47
N ASP A 110 5.86 5.74 3.70
CA ASP A 110 6.36 5.07 4.90
C ASP A 110 7.49 4.07 4.64
N ARG A 111 7.72 3.66 3.40
CA ARG A 111 8.71 2.62 3.08
C ARG A 111 9.22 2.70 1.64
N THR A 112 10.39 2.12 1.39
CA THR A 112 10.90 1.76 0.06
C THR A 112 11.18 0.27 0.07
N ASN A 113 10.67 -0.49 -0.90
CA ASN A 113 10.89 -1.92 -0.96
C ASN A 113 11.33 -2.40 -2.33
N TYR A 114 12.05 -3.50 -2.32
CA TYR A 114 12.53 -4.19 -3.50
C TYR A 114 12.10 -5.64 -3.44
N VAL A 115 11.71 -6.18 -4.59
CA VAL A 115 11.29 -7.56 -4.76
C VAL A 115 12.11 -8.20 -5.86
N ILE A 116 12.57 -9.42 -5.63
CA ILE A 116 13.20 -10.28 -6.63
C ILE A 116 12.52 -11.64 -6.56
N ASP A 117 12.05 -12.14 -7.70
CA ASP A 117 11.54 -13.49 -7.86
C ASP A 117 12.44 -14.25 -8.82
N VAL A 118 12.94 -15.40 -8.40
CA VAL A 118 13.90 -16.24 -9.15
C VAL A 118 13.53 -17.73 -9.06
N PRO A 119 13.96 -18.57 -10.00
CA PRO A 119 14.01 -20.00 -9.76
C PRO A 119 14.80 -20.33 -8.48
N ALA A 120 14.38 -21.32 -7.70
CA ALA A 120 14.94 -21.60 -6.38
C ALA A 120 16.47 -21.83 -6.38
N ASN A 121 17.03 -22.35 -7.48
CA ASN A 121 18.46 -22.54 -7.65
C ASN A 121 19.26 -21.25 -7.87
N ALA A 122 18.58 -20.11 -8.11
CA ALA A 122 19.19 -18.80 -8.27
C ALA A 122 19.06 -17.90 -7.02
N LEU A 123 18.58 -18.44 -5.88
CA LEU A 123 18.45 -17.69 -4.64
C LEU A 123 19.75 -16.98 -4.21
N GLU A 124 20.90 -17.66 -4.35
CA GLU A 124 22.19 -17.08 -3.97
C GLU A 124 22.52 -15.83 -4.79
N LEU A 125 22.20 -15.81 -6.10
CA LEU A 125 22.34 -14.62 -6.95
C LEU A 125 21.49 -13.46 -6.45
N ALA A 126 20.21 -13.71 -6.13
CA ALA A 126 19.31 -12.69 -5.64
C ALA A 126 19.79 -12.08 -4.31
N LEU A 127 20.27 -12.90 -3.38
CA LEU A 127 20.83 -12.44 -2.11
C LEU A 127 22.14 -11.66 -2.30
N PHE A 128 23.00 -12.09 -3.23
CA PHE A 128 24.20 -11.35 -3.60
C PHE A 128 23.85 -9.97 -4.11
N LEU A 129 22.95 -9.86 -5.08
CA LEU A 129 22.55 -8.58 -5.68
C LEU A 129 21.96 -7.60 -4.65
N GLU A 130 21.08 -8.09 -3.79
CA GLU A 130 20.47 -7.28 -2.71
C GLU A 130 21.50 -6.82 -1.69
N SER A 131 22.43 -7.69 -1.30
CA SER A 131 23.45 -7.36 -0.33
C SER A 131 24.50 -6.36 -0.90
N ASP A 132 24.85 -6.52 -2.18
CA ASP A 132 25.84 -5.66 -2.83
C ASP A 132 25.34 -4.22 -2.95
N ARG A 133 24.08 -4.02 -3.38
CA ARG A 133 23.51 -2.67 -3.41
C ARG A 133 23.26 -2.08 -2.01
N MET A 134 22.93 -2.90 -1.00
CA MET A 134 22.80 -2.40 0.38
C MET A 134 24.14 -1.93 0.95
N ALA A 135 25.22 -2.65 0.67
CA ALA A 135 26.52 -2.41 1.27
C ALA A 135 27.35 -1.38 0.49
N TYR A 136 27.30 -1.40 -0.84
CA TYR A 136 28.32 -0.82 -1.70
C TYR A 136 27.78 0.07 -2.81
N LEU A 137 26.54 0.53 -2.74
CA LEU A 137 25.95 1.47 -3.70
C LEU A 137 26.78 2.75 -3.81
N LEU A 138 27.19 3.31 -2.67
CA LEU A 138 27.96 4.57 -2.64
C LEU A 138 29.36 4.46 -3.25
N ASP A 139 29.93 3.25 -3.36
CA ASP A 139 31.27 3.03 -3.93
C ASP A 139 31.31 3.36 -5.44
N THR A 140 30.17 3.30 -6.11
CA THR A 140 30.03 3.57 -7.56
C THR A 140 29.23 4.82 -7.87
N MET A 141 28.60 5.42 -6.87
CA MET A 141 27.78 6.61 -7.04
C MET A 141 28.63 7.83 -7.37
N THR A 142 28.31 8.52 -8.46
CA THR A 142 28.97 9.77 -8.88
C THR A 142 27.96 10.90 -9.00
N PRO A 143 28.40 12.16 -8.97
CA PRO A 143 27.52 13.30 -9.23
C PRO A 143 26.77 13.18 -10.56
N GLU A 144 27.43 12.71 -11.61
CA GLU A 144 26.85 12.56 -12.95
C GLU A 144 25.73 11.50 -12.97
N LEU A 145 25.91 10.39 -12.25
CA LEU A 145 24.90 9.33 -12.12
C LEU A 145 23.66 9.85 -11.35
N VAL A 146 23.90 10.56 -10.25
CA VAL A 146 22.82 11.20 -9.47
C VAL A 146 22.06 12.21 -10.33
N ASP A 147 22.77 13.05 -11.10
CA ASP A 147 22.16 14.04 -12.01
C ASP A 147 21.31 13.35 -13.10
N GLY A 148 21.83 12.25 -13.66
CA GLY A 148 21.09 11.44 -14.64
C GLY A 148 19.79 10.89 -14.08
N GLN A 149 19.82 10.24 -12.91
CA GLN A 149 18.62 9.67 -12.29
C GLN A 149 17.66 10.75 -11.80
N ARG A 150 18.15 11.88 -11.33
CA ARG A 150 17.32 13.04 -11.00
C ARG A 150 16.54 13.55 -12.21
N ASP A 151 17.13 13.57 -13.39
CA ASP A 151 16.44 13.94 -14.63
C ASP A 151 15.41 12.86 -15.06
N VAL A 152 15.67 11.58 -14.82
CA VAL A 152 14.71 10.49 -15.02
C VAL A 152 13.49 10.72 -14.12
N VAL A 153 13.67 10.92 -12.81
CA VAL A 153 12.58 11.18 -11.85
C VAL A 153 11.78 12.44 -12.21
N LYS A 154 12.47 13.52 -12.65
CA LYS A 154 11.81 14.74 -13.14
C LYS A 154 10.97 14.49 -14.41
N ASN A 155 11.44 13.64 -15.30
CA ASN A 155 10.70 13.25 -16.50
C ASN A 155 9.51 12.36 -16.16
N GLU A 156 9.67 11.43 -15.22
CA GLU A 156 8.57 10.62 -14.69
C GLU A 156 7.49 11.50 -14.06
N ARG A 157 7.86 12.49 -13.24
CA ARG A 157 6.91 13.45 -12.67
C ARG A 157 6.12 14.15 -13.77
N ARG A 158 6.79 14.61 -14.84
CA ARG A 158 6.07 15.22 -15.97
C ARG A 158 5.11 14.25 -16.65
N GLN A 159 5.53 13.00 -16.88
CA GLN A 159 4.71 11.98 -17.56
C GLN A 159 3.56 11.48 -16.72
N SER A 160 3.80 11.18 -15.44
CA SER A 160 2.85 10.51 -14.55
C SER A 160 1.89 11.49 -13.86
N TYR A 161 2.27 12.76 -13.73
CA TYR A 161 1.46 13.77 -13.04
C TYR A 161 1.09 14.95 -13.95
N GLU A 162 2.06 15.70 -14.49
CA GLU A 162 1.78 16.97 -15.19
C GLU A 162 1.14 16.77 -16.57
N ASN A 163 1.54 15.73 -17.30
CA ASN A 163 1.01 15.41 -18.63
C ASN A 163 -0.13 14.39 -18.63
N ARG A 164 -0.34 13.70 -17.50
CA ARG A 164 -1.42 12.72 -17.38
C ARG A 164 -2.73 13.40 -17.05
N PRO A 165 -3.85 13.07 -17.75
CA PRO A 165 -5.18 13.56 -17.39
C PRO A 165 -5.48 13.31 -15.90
N TYR A 166 -5.89 14.36 -15.18
CA TYR A 166 -6.15 14.36 -13.73
C TYR A 166 -4.92 14.06 -12.86
N GLY A 167 -3.72 14.02 -13.40
CA GLY A 167 -2.51 13.57 -12.70
C GLY A 167 -2.13 14.45 -11.51
N MET A 168 -2.41 15.75 -11.57
CA MET A 168 -2.11 16.68 -10.47
C MET A 168 -3.02 16.50 -9.24
N ALA A 169 -4.08 15.69 -9.34
CA ALA A 169 -5.07 15.58 -8.25
C ALA A 169 -4.49 15.04 -6.95
N SER A 170 -3.60 14.04 -7.00
CA SER A 170 -3.00 13.45 -5.80
C SER A 170 -2.11 14.46 -5.07
N LEU A 171 -1.28 15.19 -5.81
CA LEU A 171 -0.38 16.20 -5.24
C LEU A 171 -1.17 17.31 -4.54
N GLU A 172 -2.23 17.78 -5.18
CA GLU A 172 -3.13 18.80 -4.61
C GLU A 172 -3.91 18.28 -3.39
N LEU A 173 -4.33 17.02 -3.41
CA LEU A 173 -5.04 16.42 -2.28
C LEU A 173 -4.15 16.33 -1.05
N ASP A 174 -2.89 15.93 -1.21
CA ASP A 174 -1.95 15.83 -0.10
C ASP A 174 -1.73 17.20 0.55
N GLU A 175 -1.55 18.24 -0.24
CA GLU A 175 -1.40 19.62 0.26
C GLU A 175 -2.66 20.17 0.95
N LEU A 176 -3.85 19.76 0.51
CA LEU A 176 -5.12 20.21 1.08
C LEU A 176 -5.53 19.44 2.35
N LEU A 177 -5.13 18.15 2.43
CA LEU A 177 -5.47 17.25 3.54
C LEU A 177 -4.55 17.44 4.74
N TRP A 178 -3.24 17.55 4.48
CA TRP A 178 -2.25 17.53 5.54
C TRP A 178 -1.81 18.95 5.90
N PRO A 179 -1.70 19.28 7.19
CA PRO A 179 -1.25 20.60 7.62
C PRO A 179 0.21 20.85 7.26
N GLU A 180 0.60 22.11 7.26
CA GLU A 180 2.01 22.49 7.09
C GLU A 180 2.91 21.79 8.13
N GLY A 181 4.06 21.29 7.66
CA GLY A 181 4.99 20.50 8.46
C GLY A 181 4.59 19.05 8.69
N HIS A 182 3.45 18.59 8.16
CA HIS A 182 3.11 17.16 8.19
C HIS A 182 3.87 16.41 7.10
N PRO A 183 4.53 15.27 7.41
CA PRO A 183 5.36 14.53 6.44
C PRO A 183 4.60 13.98 5.22
N TYR A 184 3.28 13.83 5.29
CA TYR A 184 2.45 13.40 4.17
C TYR A 184 1.93 14.54 3.29
N ARG A 185 2.37 15.78 3.55
CA ARG A 185 1.94 16.93 2.77
C ARG A 185 2.63 17.02 1.42
N TRP A 186 3.89 16.59 1.33
CA TRP A 186 4.62 16.57 0.07
C TRP A 186 4.51 15.22 -0.66
N PRO A 187 4.54 15.25 -1.99
CA PRO A 187 4.37 14.02 -2.78
C PRO A 187 5.63 13.14 -2.73
N THR A 188 5.44 11.84 -2.80
CA THR A 188 6.54 10.85 -2.85
C THR A 188 7.47 11.09 -4.05
N ILE A 189 6.93 11.53 -5.20
CA ILE A 189 7.72 11.90 -6.38
C ILE A 189 8.58 13.14 -6.15
N GLY A 190 8.34 13.92 -5.10
CA GLY A 190 9.03 15.16 -4.78
C GLY A 190 8.54 16.38 -5.56
N TYR A 191 8.90 17.57 -5.08
CA TYR A 191 8.73 18.81 -5.84
C TYR A 191 9.84 18.98 -6.87
N MET A 192 9.55 19.58 -8.01
CA MET A 192 10.49 19.78 -9.12
C MET A 192 11.69 20.64 -8.69
N GLU A 193 11.40 21.68 -7.90
CA GLU A 193 12.40 22.57 -7.34
C GLU A 193 13.33 21.87 -6.35
N ASP A 194 12.81 21.00 -5.49
CA ASP A 194 13.58 20.25 -4.51
C ASP A 194 14.51 19.25 -5.18
N LEU A 195 13.99 18.49 -6.17
CA LEU A 195 14.78 17.59 -7.00
C LEU A 195 15.89 18.33 -7.73
N THR A 196 15.63 19.56 -8.20
CA THR A 196 16.63 20.38 -8.91
C THR A 196 17.70 20.91 -7.96
N ALA A 197 17.31 21.24 -6.72
CA ALA A 197 18.21 21.79 -5.69
C ALA A 197 19.01 20.72 -4.93
N ALA A 198 18.67 19.42 -5.09
CA ALA A 198 19.33 18.32 -4.41
C ALA A 198 20.81 18.24 -4.82
N SER A 199 21.71 18.30 -3.86
CA SER A 199 23.14 18.10 -4.09
C SER A 199 23.53 16.63 -3.97
N TYR A 200 24.68 16.27 -4.53
CA TYR A 200 25.28 14.94 -4.34
C TYR A 200 25.44 14.60 -2.85
N ASP A 201 25.94 15.56 -2.05
CA ASP A 201 26.15 15.36 -0.62
C ASP A 201 24.82 15.12 0.15
N ASP A 202 23.75 15.81 -0.23
CA ASP A 202 22.41 15.55 0.34
C ASP A 202 21.97 14.11 0.08
N VAL A 203 22.21 13.62 -1.14
CA VAL A 203 21.86 12.25 -1.57
C VAL A 203 22.69 11.24 -0.77
N VAL A 204 24.02 11.40 -0.69
CA VAL A 204 24.89 10.53 0.10
C VAL A 204 24.49 10.52 1.58
N ALA A 205 24.16 11.68 2.15
CA ALA A 205 23.74 11.78 3.55
C ALA A 205 22.41 11.07 3.81
N PHE A 206 21.44 11.15 2.89
CA PHE A 206 20.17 10.46 3.02
C PHE A 206 20.35 8.94 2.97
N PHE A 207 21.11 8.41 2.00
CA PHE A 207 21.40 6.98 1.91
C PHE A 207 22.08 6.47 3.18
N SER A 208 23.18 7.10 3.58
CA SER A 208 23.97 6.71 4.77
C SER A 208 23.14 6.73 6.06
N THR A 209 22.09 7.56 6.09
CA THR A 209 21.20 7.65 7.25
C THR A 209 20.17 6.53 7.27
N TYR A 210 19.56 6.22 6.13
CA TYR A 210 18.34 5.41 6.12
C TYR A 210 18.48 4.02 5.49
N TYR A 211 19.41 3.83 4.53
CA TYR A 211 19.58 2.57 3.81
C TYR A 211 20.64 1.68 4.45
N ALA A 212 20.34 1.22 5.66
CA ALA A 212 21.24 0.40 6.45
C ALA A 212 20.51 -0.82 7.04
N PRO A 213 21.24 -1.90 7.37
CA PRO A 213 20.66 -3.16 7.87
C PRO A 213 19.70 -2.99 9.06
N ASN A 214 20.05 -2.12 10.01
CA ASN A 214 19.21 -1.90 11.20
C ASN A 214 17.93 -1.09 10.93
N ASN A 215 17.78 -0.52 9.75
CA ASN A 215 16.55 0.12 9.26
C ASN A 215 15.87 -0.69 8.14
N ALA A 216 16.22 -1.98 8.03
CA ALA A 216 15.69 -2.85 7.00
C ALA A 216 15.14 -4.16 7.57
N SER A 217 14.29 -4.80 6.80
CA SER A 217 13.86 -6.18 7.01
C SER A 217 13.91 -6.96 5.70
N LEU A 218 14.42 -8.17 5.77
CA LEU A 218 14.60 -9.09 4.66
C LEU A 218 13.67 -10.28 4.84
N VAL A 219 12.85 -10.58 3.84
CA VAL A 219 12.13 -11.84 3.74
C VAL A 219 12.70 -12.68 2.61
N VAL A 220 13.01 -13.93 2.90
CA VAL A 220 13.32 -14.96 1.90
C VAL A 220 12.24 -16.02 1.97
N ALA A 221 11.50 -16.18 0.87
CA ALA A 221 10.36 -17.09 0.83
C ALA A 221 10.41 -18.00 -0.40
N GLY A 222 9.74 -19.17 -0.33
CA GLY A 222 9.63 -20.08 -1.46
C GLY A 222 10.20 -21.46 -1.20
N ASP A 223 10.67 -22.12 -2.26
CA ASP A 223 11.29 -23.45 -2.16
C ASP A 223 12.73 -23.31 -1.64
N ILE A 224 12.83 -23.10 -0.36
CA ILE A 224 14.09 -22.88 0.36
C ILE A 224 14.29 -23.92 1.47
N ASP A 225 15.55 -24.26 1.72
CA ASP A 225 15.95 -24.87 2.99
C ASP A 225 16.29 -23.78 3.99
N PHE A 226 15.77 -23.86 5.20
CA PHE A 226 15.93 -22.80 6.22
C PHE A 226 17.37 -22.59 6.64
N ASP A 227 18.14 -23.66 6.81
CA ASP A 227 19.52 -23.58 7.32
C ASP A 227 20.45 -23.11 6.21
N ALA A 228 20.26 -23.60 4.97
CA ALA A 228 20.98 -23.10 3.80
C ALA A 228 20.67 -21.62 3.51
N ALA A 229 19.40 -21.21 3.53
CA ALA A 229 19.01 -19.81 3.34
C ALA A 229 19.61 -18.92 4.42
N ARG A 230 19.59 -19.35 5.69
CA ARG A 230 20.23 -18.64 6.79
C ARG A 230 21.72 -18.46 6.57
N ALA A 231 22.45 -19.51 6.18
CA ALA A 231 23.87 -19.43 5.90
C ALA A 231 24.20 -18.46 4.77
N LEU A 232 23.39 -18.43 3.71
CA LEU A 232 23.53 -17.46 2.62
C LEU A 232 23.28 -16.01 3.11
N VAL A 233 22.24 -15.80 3.90
CA VAL A 233 21.95 -14.46 4.47
C VAL A 233 23.10 -14.01 5.37
N GLU A 234 23.61 -14.87 6.26
CA GLU A 234 24.75 -14.57 7.12
C GLU A 234 26.00 -14.24 6.29
N LYS A 235 26.26 -15.00 5.21
CA LYS A 235 27.39 -14.80 4.29
C LYS A 235 27.33 -13.43 3.61
N TYR A 236 26.19 -13.03 3.08
CA TYR A 236 26.07 -11.84 2.24
C TYR A 236 25.76 -10.57 3.04
N PHE A 237 24.96 -10.66 4.10
CA PHE A 237 24.52 -9.51 4.86
C PHE A 237 25.21 -9.31 6.20
N GLY A 238 25.90 -10.36 6.72
CA GLY A 238 26.43 -10.36 8.08
C GLY A 238 27.51 -9.29 8.34
N GLU A 239 28.35 -9.00 7.35
CA GLU A 239 29.46 -8.05 7.46
C GLU A 239 29.05 -6.60 7.09
N ILE A 240 27.83 -6.37 6.59
CA ILE A 240 27.37 -5.00 6.26
C ILE A 240 27.30 -4.18 7.55
N PRO A 241 27.94 -3.00 7.58
CA PRO A 241 27.97 -2.17 8.78
C PRO A 241 26.56 -1.75 9.23
N ARG A 242 26.35 -1.72 10.55
CA ARG A 242 25.15 -1.13 11.14
C ARG A 242 25.13 0.38 10.89
N GLY A 243 23.98 0.91 10.48
CA GLY A 243 23.74 2.34 10.35
C GLY A 243 23.45 3.04 11.67
N PRO A 244 23.22 4.35 11.64
CA PRO A 244 22.86 5.14 12.82
C PRO A 244 21.52 4.70 13.44
N GLU A 245 21.31 5.02 14.71
CA GLU A 245 19.99 4.90 15.33
C GLU A 245 19.09 6.03 14.82
N LEU A 246 17.88 5.66 14.40
CA LEU A 246 16.94 6.59 13.81
C LEU A 246 15.91 7.07 14.84
N VAL A 247 15.58 8.34 14.76
CA VAL A 247 14.48 8.91 15.54
C VAL A 247 13.18 8.68 14.75
N PRO A 248 12.11 8.17 15.40
CA PRO A 248 10.83 8.01 14.73
C PRO A 248 10.31 9.33 14.13
N VAL A 249 9.71 9.25 12.95
CA VAL A 249 9.11 10.41 12.30
C VAL A 249 7.97 10.95 13.17
N ALA A 250 8.02 12.23 13.49
CA ALA A 250 6.96 12.94 14.20
C ALA A 250 6.12 13.77 13.22
N ALA A 251 4.81 13.81 13.45
CA ALA A 251 3.90 14.59 12.63
C ALA A 251 3.00 15.48 13.50
N PRO A 252 2.71 16.72 13.08
CA PRO A 252 1.69 17.54 13.74
C PRO A 252 0.31 16.88 13.59
N PRO A 253 -0.60 17.09 14.56
CA PRO A 253 -1.95 16.56 14.46
C PRO A 253 -2.67 17.11 13.23
N ALA A 254 -3.14 16.21 12.37
CA ALA A 254 -3.93 16.57 11.19
C ALA A 254 -5.41 16.64 11.54
N ARG A 255 -6.07 17.76 11.22
CA ARG A 255 -7.50 17.98 11.43
C ARG A 255 -8.09 18.87 10.33
N LEU A 256 -9.21 18.46 9.79
CA LEU A 256 -10.03 19.31 8.95
C LEU A 256 -11.07 20.05 9.84
N THR A 257 -11.09 21.36 9.80
CA THR A 257 -12.00 22.21 10.59
C THR A 257 -13.25 22.62 9.83
N GLY A 258 -13.29 22.38 8.52
CA GLY A 258 -14.38 22.72 7.62
C GLY A 258 -14.22 22.06 6.27
N VAL A 259 -14.99 22.50 5.29
CA VAL A 259 -14.87 22.06 3.90
C VAL A 259 -13.85 22.94 3.18
N THR A 260 -12.79 22.33 2.69
CA THR A 260 -11.83 22.98 1.80
C THR A 260 -12.18 22.65 0.36
N ARG A 261 -12.42 23.69 -0.48
CA ARG A 261 -12.79 23.53 -1.89
C ARG A 261 -11.70 24.07 -2.80
N LYS A 262 -11.32 23.27 -3.80
CA LYS A 262 -10.42 23.70 -4.88
C LYS A 262 -10.93 23.19 -6.22
N THR A 263 -10.78 24.01 -7.25
CA THR A 263 -11.06 23.61 -8.64
C THR A 263 -9.79 23.83 -9.45
N LEU A 264 -9.39 22.80 -10.16
CA LEU A 264 -8.30 22.85 -11.13
C LEU A 264 -8.87 22.71 -12.54
N THR A 265 -8.23 23.39 -13.48
CA THR A 265 -8.47 23.21 -14.91
C THR A 265 -7.40 22.31 -15.48
N ASP A 266 -7.82 21.30 -16.28
CA ASP A 266 -6.88 20.36 -16.91
C ASP A 266 -7.31 20.05 -18.35
N ARG A 267 -6.41 19.45 -19.12
CA ARG A 267 -6.61 18.99 -20.49
C ARG A 267 -7.43 17.71 -20.52
N VAL A 268 -8.58 17.71 -19.90
CA VAL A 268 -9.52 16.58 -19.78
C VAL A 268 -10.81 16.88 -20.53
N ARG A 269 -11.60 15.85 -20.79
CA ARG A 269 -12.91 16.01 -21.46
C ARG A 269 -14.07 16.05 -20.47
N LEU A 270 -13.91 15.46 -19.31
CA LEU A 270 -14.97 15.24 -18.33
C LEU A 270 -14.56 15.79 -16.96
N PRO A 271 -15.49 16.41 -16.22
CA PRO A 271 -15.22 16.78 -14.84
C PRO A 271 -14.99 15.55 -13.96
N ARG A 272 -14.06 15.67 -13.01
CA ARG A 272 -13.83 14.63 -11.98
C ARG A 272 -13.84 15.28 -10.60
N LEU A 273 -14.56 14.65 -9.69
CA LEU A 273 -14.66 15.04 -8.30
C LEU A 273 -13.84 14.10 -7.41
N TYR A 274 -13.12 14.68 -6.47
CA TYR A 274 -12.43 13.98 -5.39
C TYR A 274 -12.97 14.51 -4.06
N LEU A 275 -13.41 13.62 -3.20
CA LEU A 275 -13.80 13.91 -1.82
C LEU A 275 -12.86 13.17 -0.90
N ALA A 276 -12.18 13.88 0.01
CA ALA A 276 -11.18 13.29 0.87
C ALA A 276 -11.38 13.67 2.34
N TRP A 277 -11.15 12.70 3.22
CA TRP A 277 -11.24 12.82 4.68
C TRP A 277 -10.02 12.21 5.35
N LEU A 278 -9.65 12.74 6.49
CA LEU A 278 -8.64 12.14 7.38
C LEU A 278 -9.25 11.02 8.21
N THR A 279 -8.55 9.91 8.30
CA THR A 279 -9.00 8.69 8.96
C THR A 279 -7.93 8.10 9.90
N PRO A 280 -8.24 7.10 10.73
CA PRO A 280 -7.27 6.49 11.63
C PRO A 280 -6.10 5.86 10.88
N ARG A 281 -4.93 5.91 11.52
CA ARG A 281 -3.72 5.25 10.99
C ARG A 281 -3.93 3.76 10.74
N HIS A 282 -3.09 3.20 9.90
CA HIS A 282 -3.06 1.77 9.57
C HIS A 282 -3.09 0.89 10.83
N TYR A 283 -3.87 -0.16 10.81
CA TYR A 283 -4.16 -1.09 11.91
C TYR A 283 -4.78 -0.48 13.18
N ALA A 284 -5.06 0.80 13.24
CA ALA A 284 -5.79 1.39 14.35
C ALA A 284 -7.27 0.96 14.36
N PRO A 285 -7.97 1.07 15.50
CA PRO A 285 -9.40 0.79 15.56
C PRO A 285 -10.19 1.61 14.54
N GLY A 286 -10.95 0.92 13.68
CA GLY A 286 -11.76 1.53 12.62
C GLY A 286 -11.16 1.44 11.21
N ASP A 287 -9.86 1.24 11.07
CA ASP A 287 -9.17 1.14 9.79
C ASP A 287 -9.79 0.04 8.89
N ALA A 288 -9.82 -1.21 9.32
CA ALA A 288 -10.47 -2.30 8.56
C ALA A 288 -11.97 -2.06 8.27
N ALA A 289 -12.67 -1.36 9.20
CA ALA A 289 -14.07 -1.05 8.97
C ALA A 289 -14.26 0.01 7.87
N LEU A 290 -13.30 0.91 7.66
CA LEU A 290 -13.29 1.89 6.57
C LEU A 290 -13.03 1.22 5.22
N ASP A 291 -12.23 0.15 5.15
CA ASP A 291 -12.14 -0.67 3.93
C ASP A 291 -13.49 -1.31 3.59
N VAL A 292 -14.22 -1.80 4.60
CA VAL A 292 -15.58 -2.33 4.38
C VAL A 292 -16.54 -1.22 3.95
N VAL A 293 -16.42 0.01 4.49
CA VAL A 293 -17.17 1.20 4.02
C VAL A 293 -16.88 1.43 2.54
N SER A 294 -15.62 1.40 2.12
CA SER A 294 -15.23 1.61 0.72
C SER A 294 -15.88 0.58 -0.22
N ALA A 295 -15.86 -0.69 0.18
CA ALA A 295 -16.47 -1.78 -0.57
C ALA A 295 -18.01 -1.68 -0.63
N VAL A 296 -18.67 -1.26 0.45
CA VAL A 296 -20.12 -0.99 0.46
C VAL A 296 -20.47 0.17 -0.47
N LEU A 297 -19.68 1.25 -0.45
CA LEU A 297 -19.92 2.44 -1.25
C LEU A 297 -19.61 2.23 -2.74
N ALA A 298 -18.49 1.64 -3.09
CA ALA A 298 -18.02 1.56 -4.48
C ALA A 298 -17.42 0.21 -4.90
N GLY A 299 -17.47 -0.83 -4.08
CA GLY A 299 -16.96 -2.17 -4.37
C GLY A 299 -17.80 -2.94 -5.38
N GLY A 300 -17.60 -2.66 -6.68
CA GLY A 300 -18.27 -3.34 -7.79
C GLY A 300 -19.66 -2.80 -8.14
N LYS A 301 -20.28 -3.42 -9.15
CA LYS A 301 -21.52 -2.91 -9.80
C LYS A 301 -22.75 -2.84 -8.89
N ASN A 302 -22.78 -3.64 -7.82
CA ASN A 302 -23.88 -3.67 -6.86
C ASN A 302 -23.66 -2.78 -5.63
N SER A 303 -22.57 -2.01 -5.60
CA SER A 303 -22.30 -1.04 -4.55
C SER A 303 -23.20 0.19 -4.67
N ARG A 304 -23.39 0.91 -3.57
CA ARG A 304 -24.37 2.00 -3.49
C ARG A 304 -24.09 3.12 -4.49
N LEU A 305 -22.89 3.65 -4.51
CA LEU A 305 -22.53 4.75 -5.39
C LEU A 305 -22.49 4.33 -6.86
N TYR A 306 -21.94 3.15 -7.17
CA TYR A 306 -21.93 2.67 -8.54
C TYR A 306 -23.36 2.50 -9.08
N LYS A 307 -24.21 1.83 -8.32
CA LYS A 307 -25.61 1.65 -8.72
C LYS A 307 -26.31 2.99 -8.93
N ARG A 308 -26.17 3.91 -7.99
CA ARG A 308 -26.88 5.20 -8.02
C ARG A 308 -26.34 6.12 -9.12
N LEU A 309 -25.02 6.34 -9.20
CA LEU A 309 -24.40 7.29 -10.09
C LEU A 309 -24.24 6.77 -11.53
N VAL A 310 -23.82 5.51 -11.68
CA VAL A 310 -23.45 4.95 -12.98
C VAL A 310 -24.61 4.23 -13.66
N TYR A 311 -25.43 3.50 -12.91
CA TYR A 311 -26.50 2.67 -13.45
C TYR A 311 -27.86 3.39 -13.45
N ASP A 312 -28.36 3.84 -12.30
CA ASP A 312 -29.71 4.42 -12.17
C ASP A 312 -29.80 5.83 -12.77
N LEU A 313 -28.95 6.76 -12.32
CA LEU A 313 -28.97 8.16 -12.76
C LEU A 313 -28.15 8.40 -14.03
N GLN A 314 -27.18 7.55 -14.30
CA GLN A 314 -26.30 7.65 -15.46
C GLN A 314 -25.54 9.00 -15.58
N ILE A 315 -25.26 9.64 -14.45
CA ILE A 315 -24.52 10.93 -14.39
C ILE A 315 -23.02 10.76 -14.21
N ALA A 316 -22.55 9.57 -13.78
CA ALA A 316 -21.12 9.27 -13.70
C ALA A 316 -20.70 8.20 -14.72
N GLN A 317 -19.46 8.32 -15.21
CA GLN A 317 -18.80 7.29 -16.00
C GLN A 317 -18.25 6.18 -15.11
N ASP A 318 -17.65 6.56 -14.00
CA ASP A 318 -17.07 5.71 -12.98
C ASP A 318 -17.19 6.33 -11.59
N VAL A 319 -17.07 5.48 -10.58
CA VAL A 319 -16.90 5.88 -9.18
C VAL A 319 -16.08 4.84 -8.44
N SER A 320 -15.18 5.30 -7.60
CA SER A 320 -14.38 4.49 -6.69
C SER A 320 -14.37 5.08 -5.30
N ALA A 321 -14.12 4.24 -4.31
CA ALA A 321 -13.86 4.65 -2.94
C ALA A 321 -12.79 3.73 -2.35
N PHE A 322 -11.89 4.27 -1.54
CA PHE A 322 -10.86 3.49 -0.87
C PHE A 322 -10.35 4.18 0.40
N GLN A 323 -9.90 3.36 1.33
CA GLN A 323 -9.15 3.74 2.51
C GLN A 323 -7.66 3.66 2.15
N GLY A 324 -6.96 4.79 2.17
CA GLY A 324 -5.49 4.85 1.99
C GLY A 324 -4.82 4.84 3.35
N SER A 325 -4.51 3.65 3.85
CA SER A 325 -3.95 3.47 5.20
C SER A 325 -2.45 3.72 5.23
N ALA A 326 -1.98 4.54 6.20
CA ALA A 326 -0.58 4.86 6.40
C ALA A 326 -0.24 5.02 7.90
N ALA A 327 1.05 5.04 8.24
CA ALA A 327 1.53 4.89 9.62
C ALA A 327 1.24 6.10 10.52
N LEU A 328 1.31 7.33 9.99
CA LEU A 328 1.11 8.56 10.77
C LEU A 328 -0.34 9.06 10.76
N GLY A 329 -1.15 8.57 9.85
CA GLY A 329 -2.55 8.92 9.63
C GLY A 329 -2.97 8.45 8.26
N SER A 330 -4.27 8.26 8.04
CA SER A 330 -4.81 7.74 6.79
C SER A 330 -5.80 8.69 6.17
N GLN A 331 -6.19 8.39 4.93
CA GLN A 331 -7.21 9.15 4.21
C GLN A 331 -8.27 8.21 3.64
N PHE A 332 -9.52 8.66 3.64
CA PHE A 332 -10.58 8.03 2.87
C PHE A 332 -10.88 8.88 1.64
N LEU A 333 -10.93 8.26 0.47
CA LEU A 333 -11.12 8.97 -0.78
C LEU A 333 -12.33 8.40 -1.54
N ILE A 334 -13.18 9.30 -2.08
CA ILE A 334 -14.18 8.98 -3.09
C ILE A 334 -13.83 9.77 -4.34
N VAL A 335 -13.73 9.08 -5.48
CA VAL A 335 -13.45 9.65 -6.78
C VAL A 335 -14.59 9.32 -7.74
N ALA A 336 -15.12 10.32 -8.44
CA ALA A 336 -16.17 10.12 -9.42
C ALA A 336 -15.94 10.97 -10.67
N THR A 337 -16.03 10.35 -11.86
CA THR A 337 -15.92 11.05 -13.15
C THR A 337 -17.31 11.25 -13.73
N ALA A 338 -17.67 12.50 -14.05
CA ALA A 338 -18.97 12.81 -14.64
C ALA A 338 -19.09 12.26 -16.06
N ARG A 339 -20.32 11.98 -16.51
CA ARG A 339 -20.61 11.79 -17.93
C ARG A 339 -20.71 13.12 -18.67
N PRO A 340 -20.64 13.12 -20.02
CA PRO A 340 -20.85 14.34 -20.78
C PRO A 340 -22.17 15.03 -20.43
N GLY A 341 -22.12 16.34 -20.21
CA GLY A 341 -23.27 17.15 -19.84
C GLY A 341 -23.56 17.22 -18.33
N HIS A 342 -22.83 16.47 -17.51
CA HIS A 342 -22.96 16.47 -16.06
C HIS A 342 -21.76 17.13 -15.36
N THR A 343 -21.95 17.56 -14.12
CA THR A 343 -21.02 18.37 -13.34
C THR A 343 -20.51 17.63 -12.09
N ALA A 344 -19.37 18.05 -11.56
CA ALA A 344 -18.88 17.60 -10.26
C ALA A 344 -19.87 17.90 -9.12
N ALA A 345 -20.62 18.99 -9.19
CA ALA A 345 -21.61 19.37 -8.19
C ALA A 345 -22.79 18.39 -8.14
N GLU A 346 -23.28 17.92 -9.29
CA GLU A 346 -24.33 16.88 -9.35
C GLU A 346 -23.84 15.56 -8.72
N LEU A 347 -22.59 15.13 -9.02
CA LEU A 347 -22.00 13.95 -8.39
C LEU A 347 -21.91 14.13 -6.88
N ASN A 348 -21.42 15.28 -6.41
CA ASN A 348 -21.29 15.59 -4.99
C ASN A 348 -22.63 15.49 -4.25
N ALA A 349 -23.69 16.05 -4.82
CA ALA A 349 -25.03 15.99 -4.22
C ALA A 349 -25.51 14.57 -4.02
N VAL A 350 -25.34 13.68 -5.00
CA VAL A 350 -25.75 12.27 -4.91
C VAL A 350 -24.87 11.48 -3.93
N ILE A 351 -23.56 11.74 -3.90
CA ILE A 351 -22.65 11.14 -2.92
C ILE A 351 -23.09 11.54 -1.49
N ASP A 352 -23.40 12.81 -1.29
CA ASP A 352 -23.88 13.33 0.00
C ASP A 352 -25.22 12.72 0.44
N GLU A 353 -26.12 12.43 -0.49
CA GLU A 353 -27.35 11.70 -0.20
C GLU A 353 -27.06 10.29 0.31
N GLU A 354 -26.17 9.53 -0.37
CA GLU A 354 -25.83 8.16 0.03
C GLU A 354 -25.05 8.10 1.33
N LEU A 355 -24.11 9.02 1.57
CA LEU A 355 -23.44 9.13 2.86
C LEU A 355 -24.43 9.47 3.98
N SER A 356 -25.35 10.41 3.75
CA SER A 356 -26.39 10.77 4.72
C SER A 356 -27.35 9.62 4.99
N ARG A 357 -27.61 8.76 4.00
CA ARG A 357 -28.41 7.55 4.18
C ARG A 357 -27.69 6.54 5.06
N LEU A 358 -26.38 6.28 4.82
CA LEU A 358 -25.55 5.41 5.67
C LEU A 358 -25.36 5.94 7.10
N GLN A 359 -25.34 7.25 7.27
CA GLN A 359 -25.31 7.88 8.61
C GLN A 359 -26.61 7.68 9.40
N ARG A 360 -27.76 7.62 8.73
CA ARG A 360 -29.04 7.37 9.40
C ARG A 360 -29.30 5.90 9.63
N GLU A 361 -29.03 5.07 8.64
CA GLU A 361 -29.37 3.65 8.64
C GLU A 361 -28.16 2.79 8.31
N PRO A 362 -27.88 1.72 9.09
CA PRO A 362 -26.80 0.80 8.76
C PRO A 362 -27.06 0.14 7.39
N PRO A 363 -26.01 -0.31 6.68
CA PRO A 363 -26.19 -1.08 5.46
C PRO A 363 -26.92 -2.40 5.75
N ALA A 364 -27.59 -2.95 4.76
CA ALA A 364 -28.21 -4.27 4.89
C ALA A 364 -27.12 -5.33 5.11
N ALA A 365 -27.44 -6.39 5.86
CA ALA A 365 -26.48 -7.46 6.17
C ALA A 365 -25.78 -8.02 4.91
N ARG A 366 -26.51 -8.23 3.82
CA ARG A 366 -25.98 -8.70 2.54
C ARG A 366 -24.97 -7.76 1.87
N GLU A 367 -25.03 -6.45 2.16
CA GLU A 367 -24.06 -5.48 1.61
C GLU A 367 -22.73 -5.64 2.33
N VAL A 368 -22.76 -5.81 3.66
CA VAL A 368 -21.57 -6.07 4.47
C VAL A 368 -20.98 -7.43 4.15
N GLU A 369 -21.81 -8.48 4.08
CA GLU A 369 -21.37 -9.83 3.71
C GLU A 369 -20.67 -9.84 2.34
N ARG A 370 -21.24 -9.18 1.33
CA ARG A 370 -20.61 -9.05 0.02
C ARG A 370 -19.24 -8.34 0.10
N ALA A 371 -19.16 -7.25 0.85
CA ALA A 371 -17.92 -6.50 1.03
C ALA A 371 -16.86 -7.36 1.73
N LEU A 372 -17.20 -8.05 2.79
CA LEU A 372 -16.32 -8.96 3.51
C LEU A 372 -15.83 -10.11 2.61
N ASN A 373 -16.73 -10.74 1.85
CA ASN A 373 -16.37 -11.81 0.92
C ASN A 373 -15.40 -11.33 -0.17
N GLN A 374 -15.54 -10.09 -0.67
CA GLN A 374 -14.62 -9.50 -1.63
C GLN A 374 -13.23 -9.25 -1.02
N ILE A 375 -13.18 -8.70 0.20
CA ILE A 375 -11.94 -8.45 0.93
C ILE A 375 -11.25 -9.77 1.25
N GLU A 376 -11.97 -10.74 1.77
CA GLU A 376 -11.45 -12.06 2.11
C GLU A 376 -10.94 -12.81 0.87
N ALA A 377 -11.66 -12.77 -0.25
CA ALA A 377 -11.21 -13.33 -1.51
C ALA A 377 -9.94 -12.64 -2.04
N SER A 378 -9.80 -11.33 -1.85
CA SER A 378 -8.58 -10.59 -2.21
C SER A 378 -7.40 -10.98 -1.31
N PHE A 379 -7.66 -11.13 -0.01
CA PHE A 379 -6.67 -11.60 0.96
C PHE A 379 -6.10 -12.97 0.58
N TYR A 380 -6.97 -13.96 0.30
CA TYR A 380 -6.50 -15.29 -0.11
C TYR A 380 -5.76 -15.28 -1.45
N ARG A 381 -6.19 -14.48 -2.43
CA ARG A 381 -5.45 -14.33 -3.70
C ARG A 381 -4.05 -13.76 -3.51
N GLY A 382 -3.85 -12.84 -2.56
CA GLY A 382 -2.52 -12.37 -2.19
C GLY A 382 -1.63 -13.50 -1.65
N MET A 383 -2.22 -14.41 -0.87
CA MET A 383 -1.51 -15.55 -0.29
C MET A 383 -1.19 -16.70 -1.29
N GLU A 384 -1.79 -16.70 -2.49
CA GLU A 384 -1.45 -17.68 -3.53
C GLU A 384 -0.05 -17.43 -4.12
N ARG A 385 0.45 -16.21 -4.06
CA ARG A 385 1.77 -15.84 -4.58
C ARG A 385 2.83 -15.85 -3.48
N VAL A 386 3.99 -16.38 -3.80
CA VAL A 386 5.16 -16.37 -2.89
C VAL A 386 5.80 -14.99 -2.88
N GLY A 387 6.14 -14.47 -4.04
CA GLY A 387 6.86 -13.22 -4.24
C GLY A 387 6.04 -12.11 -4.90
N GLY A 388 6.72 -11.09 -5.40
CA GLY A 388 6.17 -9.86 -5.94
C GLY A 388 5.45 -8.99 -4.92
N PHE A 389 4.96 -7.82 -5.35
CA PHE A 389 4.17 -6.95 -4.49
C PHE A 389 2.85 -7.60 -4.05
N GLY A 390 2.57 -7.59 -2.76
CA GLY A 390 1.39 -8.19 -2.16
C GLY A 390 1.40 -9.73 -2.09
N GLY A 391 2.49 -10.39 -2.44
CA GLY A 391 2.71 -11.82 -2.18
C GLY A 391 3.07 -12.10 -0.72
N LYS A 392 3.24 -13.40 -0.36
CA LYS A 392 3.53 -13.78 1.04
C LYS A 392 4.77 -13.12 1.60
N ALA A 393 5.85 -13.03 0.81
CA ALA A 393 7.09 -12.39 1.24
C ALA A 393 6.86 -10.91 1.59
N ASP A 394 6.17 -10.19 0.73
CA ASP A 394 5.85 -8.76 0.92
C ASP A 394 4.89 -8.55 2.10
N GLN A 395 3.89 -9.40 2.26
CA GLN A 395 2.95 -9.36 3.39
C GLN A 395 3.64 -9.61 4.74
N LEU A 396 4.58 -10.57 4.81
CA LEU A 396 5.37 -10.82 6.03
C LEU A 396 6.17 -9.59 6.45
N ASN A 397 6.82 -8.90 5.49
CA ASN A 397 7.52 -7.64 5.74
C ASN A 397 6.58 -6.52 6.17
N SER A 398 5.44 -6.38 5.47
CA SER A 398 4.41 -5.38 5.79
C SER A 398 3.90 -5.53 7.22
N TYR A 399 3.55 -6.75 7.62
CA TYR A 399 3.11 -7.02 8.99
C TYR A 399 4.21 -6.77 10.00
N TYR A 400 5.43 -7.24 9.74
CA TYR A 400 6.56 -6.99 10.63
C TYR A 400 6.80 -5.50 10.87
N LYS A 401 6.86 -4.70 9.79
CA LYS A 401 7.04 -3.25 9.90
C LYS A 401 5.92 -2.58 10.69
N ALA A 402 4.67 -2.94 10.40
CA ALA A 402 3.50 -2.26 10.95
C ALA A 402 3.16 -2.69 12.39
N THR A 403 3.42 -3.94 12.75
CA THR A 403 2.95 -4.55 14.01
C THR A 403 4.07 -5.10 14.90
N GLY A 404 5.31 -5.13 14.41
CA GLY A 404 6.46 -5.72 15.09
C GLY A 404 6.53 -7.26 14.99
N THR A 405 5.60 -7.88 14.29
CA THR A 405 5.57 -9.34 14.09
C THR A 405 5.11 -9.71 12.68
N PRO A 406 5.75 -10.67 11.99
CA PRO A 406 5.23 -11.20 10.74
C PRO A 406 3.98 -12.08 10.92
N ASP A 407 3.71 -12.59 12.13
CA ASP A 407 2.52 -13.40 12.47
C ASP A 407 1.28 -12.52 12.69
N TYR A 408 0.73 -12.01 11.59
CA TYR A 408 -0.46 -11.16 11.70
C TYR A 408 -1.60 -11.55 10.75
N PHE A 409 -1.41 -12.50 9.86
CA PHE A 409 -2.40 -12.91 8.85
C PHE A 409 -3.77 -13.25 9.44
N ALA A 410 -3.80 -14.14 10.44
CA ALA A 410 -5.04 -14.55 11.09
C ALA A 410 -5.70 -13.39 11.85
N LYS A 411 -4.90 -12.54 12.51
CA LYS A 411 -5.38 -11.36 13.23
C LYS A 411 -5.93 -10.31 12.28
N ASP A 412 -5.27 -10.09 11.15
CA ASP A 412 -5.73 -9.14 10.15
C ASP A 412 -7.08 -9.56 9.55
N LEU A 413 -7.19 -10.81 9.13
CA LEU A 413 -8.46 -11.35 8.64
C LEU A 413 -9.57 -11.27 9.68
N ALA A 414 -9.25 -11.50 10.96
CA ALA A 414 -10.22 -11.39 12.06
C ALA A 414 -10.71 -9.94 12.26
N ARG A 415 -9.88 -8.92 12.00
CA ARG A 415 -10.30 -7.51 12.05
C ARG A 415 -11.43 -7.22 11.07
N TYR A 416 -11.33 -7.75 9.85
CA TYR A 416 -12.37 -7.60 8.83
C TYR A 416 -13.62 -8.40 9.19
N ARG A 417 -13.50 -9.67 9.59
CA ARG A 417 -14.62 -10.54 9.98
C ARG A 417 -15.43 -10.01 11.17
N ALA A 418 -14.81 -9.19 12.01
CA ALA A 418 -15.48 -8.55 13.14
C ALA A 418 -16.31 -7.32 12.74
N VAL A 419 -16.24 -6.84 11.48
CA VAL A 419 -16.96 -5.65 11.05
C VAL A 419 -18.44 -5.93 10.89
N THR A 420 -19.26 -5.18 11.61
CA THR A 420 -20.73 -5.25 11.56
C THR A 420 -21.34 -4.09 10.77
N ALA A 421 -22.62 -4.22 10.39
CA ALA A 421 -23.35 -3.13 9.76
C ALA A 421 -23.43 -1.86 10.64
N ALA A 422 -23.52 -2.03 11.96
CA ALA A 422 -23.48 -0.92 12.91
C ALA A 422 -22.11 -0.25 12.93
N ALA A 423 -21.01 -1.02 12.84
CA ALA A 423 -19.66 -0.49 12.75
C ALA A 423 -19.49 0.34 11.46
N VAL A 424 -19.95 -0.16 10.31
CA VAL A 424 -19.92 0.58 9.04
C VAL A 424 -20.62 1.93 9.16
N LYS A 425 -21.86 1.96 9.71
CA LYS A 425 -22.60 3.20 9.99
C LYS A 425 -21.78 4.13 10.87
N GLY A 426 -21.27 3.63 12.01
CA GLY A 426 -20.48 4.44 12.96
C GLY A 426 -19.21 5.04 12.34
N MET A 427 -18.55 4.32 11.41
CA MET A 427 -17.38 4.86 10.69
C MET A 427 -17.77 5.99 9.75
N VAL A 428 -18.87 5.86 9.00
CA VAL A 428 -19.36 6.92 8.12
C VAL A 428 -19.78 8.17 8.93
N GLU A 429 -20.47 7.99 10.06
CA GLU A 429 -20.85 9.10 10.96
C GLU A 429 -19.59 9.85 11.48
N LYS A 430 -18.60 9.11 11.92
CA LYS A 430 -17.44 9.68 12.60
C LYS A 430 -16.43 10.29 11.63
N TYR A 431 -16.13 9.60 10.53
CA TYR A 431 -14.99 9.91 9.67
C TYR A 431 -15.34 10.48 8.31
N LEU A 432 -16.60 10.37 7.84
CA LEU A 432 -17.03 10.90 6.55
C LEU A 432 -18.10 12.01 6.69
N PRO A 433 -17.90 13.00 7.60
CA PRO A 433 -18.84 14.11 7.74
C PRO A 433 -18.78 15.02 6.49
N LYS A 434 -19.95 15.57 6.11
CA LYS A 434 -20.05 16.44 4.93
C LYS A 434 -19.47 17.84 5.15
N ASP A 435 -19.40 18.28 6.39
CA ASP A 435 -18.97 19.62 6.81
C ASP A 435 -17.47 19.74 7.10
N ARG A 436 -16.71 18.65 6.99
CA ARG A 436 -15.27 18.61 7.26
C ARG A 436 -14.57 17.64 6.30
N ARG A 437 -14.26 18.13 5.10
CA ARG A 437 -13.60 17.36 4.05
C ARG A 437 -12.88 18.25 3.05
N VAL A 438 -12.07 17.65 2.22
CA VAL A 438 -11.56 18.28 0.99
C VAL A 438 -12.47 17.91 -0.17
N GLU A 439 -12.84 18.92 -0.97
CA GLU A 439 -13.57 18.78 -2.23
C GLU A 439 -12.70 19.36 -3.35
N LEU A 440 -12.03 18.49 -4.11
CA LEU A 440 -11.25 18.86 -5.26
C LEU A 440 -12.01 18.51 -6.54
N SER A 441 -12.24 19.49 -7.40
CA SER A 441 -12.83 19.29 -8.71
C SER A 441 -11.80 19.57 -9.80
N ILE A 442 -11.67 18.64 -10.75
CA ILE A 442 -10.89 18.88 -11.96
C ILE A 442 -11.87 19.02 -13.12
N VAL A 443 -11.80 20.14 -13.81
CA VAL A 443 -12.73 20.49 -14.88
C VAL A 443 -11.98 20.67 -16.21
N PRO A 444 -12.67 20.46 -17.35
CA PRO A 444 -12.09 20.74 -18.66
C PRO A 444 -11.63 22.20 -18.77
N GLY A 445 -10.40 22.41 -19.22
CA GLY A 445 -9.92 23.74 -19.61
C GLY A 445 -10.63 24.24 -20.87
N GLU A 446 -10.65 25.55 -21.05
CA GLU A 446 -11.14 26.13 -22.29
C GLU A 446 -10.34 25.57 -23.49
N LYS A 447 -11.04 25.16 -24.53
CA LYS A 447 -10.37 24.80 -25.80
C LYS A 447 -9.71 26.07 -26.33
N LYS A 448 -8.38 26.13 -26.27
CA LYS A 448 -7.62 27.11 -27.02
C LYS A 448 -7.65 26.76 -28.50
#